data_797b0f0f9f0b60c419e43b180a11c271
#
_entry.id   797b0f0f9f0b60c419e43b180a11c271
#
_cell.length_a   1.000
_cell.length_b   1.000
_cell.length_c   1.000
_cell.angle_alpha   90.00
_cell.angle_beta   90.00
_cell.angle_gamma   90.00
#
_symmetry.space_group_name_H-M   'P 1'
#
loop_
_entity.id
_entity.type
_entity.pdbx_description
1 polymer ?
#
loop_
_entity_poly.entity_id
_entity_poly.type
_entity_poly.pdbx_seq_one_letter_code
_entity_poly.pdbx_strand_id
1 'polypeptide(L)'
;MDFKNCELYKVKRKRDLFILLHIDENKLNEELYKYRVCIKDKKRLLEKPSEELKKIQRNILNKLYQLDYPEYVFSGIKGRSALGNAIYHINCKYMLKLDMSKFFPNTHRNSIYKFFKNKLKMSSDVSLICTDIVTVNYDKENVVIEDGVYEFLKLKKIKNTNHLPSGTPTSQI
;
A
#
# COMPACT_ATOMS: atom_id res chain seq x y z
N MET A 1 -9.28 16.71 1.03
CA MET A 1 -9.60 15.27 1.00
C MET A 1 -10.56 14.99 2.15
N ASP A 2 -11.79 14.61 1.86
CA ASP A 2 -12.74 14.19 2.91
C ASP A 2 -12.63 12.68 3.13
N PHE A 3 -12.35 12.28 4.37
CA PHE A 3 -12.20 10.88 4.75
C PHE A 3 -13.50 10.25 5.28
N LYS A 4 -14.55 11.08 5.52
CA LYS A 4 -15.80 10.63 6.15
C LYS A 4 -16.62 9.71 5.27
N ASN A 5 -16.49 9.83 3.95
CA ASN A 5 -17.19 9.00 2.98
C ASN A 5 -16.63 7.58 2.85
N CYS A 6 -15.44 7.33 3.40
CA CYS A 6 -14.82 6.00 3.40
C CYS A 6 -15.41 5.14 4.51
N GLU A 7 -15.88 3.95 4.18
CA GLU A 7 -16.41 2.97 5.16
C GLU A 7 -15.39 2.58 6.24
N LEU A 8 -14.09 2.75 5.97
CA LEU A 8 -13.04 2.55 6.96
C LEU A 8 -12.95 3.69 7.99
N TYR A 9 -13.62 4.82 7.76
CA TYR A 9 -13.53 5.96 8.67
C TYR A 9 -14.15 5.66 10.04
N LYS A 10 -13.37 5.87 11.10
CA LYS A 10 -13.76 5.64 12.50
C LYS A 10 -14.08 4.18 12.86
N VAL A 11 -13.61 3.19 12.11
CA VAL A 11 -13.70 1.79 12.55
C VAL A 11 -12.88 1.60 13.83
N LYS A 12 -13.54 1.14 14.91
CA LYS A 12 -12.94 1.04 16.24
C LYS A 12 -12.76 -0.40 16.73
N ARG A 13 -13.58 -1.33 16.29
CA ARG A 13 -13.55 -2.72 16.73
C ARG A 13 -13.02 -3.63 15.63
N LYS A 14 -12.18 -4.59 15.99
CA LYS A 14 -11.63 -5.60 15.07
C LYS A 14 -12.72 -6.36 14.34
N ARG A 15 -13.78 -6.75 15.06
CA ARG A 15 -14.93 -7.46 14.47
C ARG A 15 -15.56 -6.68 13.32
N ASP A 16 -15.74 -5.37 13.47
CA ASP A 16 -16.33 -4.53 12.42
C ASP A 16 -15.41 -4.46 11.20
N LEU A 17 -14.09 -4.37 11.42
CA LEU A 17 -13.10 -4.42 10.34
C LEU A 17 -13.16 -5.76 9.59
N PHE A 18 -13.21 -6.88 10.31
CA PHE A 18 -13.21 -8.21 9.71
C PHE A 18 -14.46 -8.45 8.87
N ILE A 19 -15.64 -8.04 9.35
CA ILE A 19 -16.87 -8.07 8.57
C ILE A 19 -16.75 -7.20 7.32
N LEU A 20 -16.27 -5.96 7.46
CA LEU A 20 -16.16 -4.98 6.39
C LEU A 20 -15.20 -5.43 5.28
N LEU A 21 -14.13 -6.12 5.65
CA LEU A 21 -13.10 -6.60 4.73
C LEU A 21 -13.27 -8.07 4.33
N HIS A 22 -14.33 -8.74 4.81
CA HIS A 22 -14.56 -10.18 4.60
C HIS A 22 -13.36 -11.04 5.00
N ILE A 23 -12.82 -10.78 6.19
CA ILE A 23 -11.67 -11.49 6.74
C ILE A 23 -12.13 -12.55 7.72
N ASP A 24 -11.62 -13.78 7.55
CA ASP A 24 -11.63 -14.81 8.58
C ASP A 24 -10.44 -14.56 9.53
N GLU A 25 -10.73 -14.32 10.80
CA GLU A 25 -9.72 -14.00 11.81
C GLU A 25 -8.68 -15.13 11.97
N ASN A 26 -9.11 -16.39 11.89
CA ASN A 26 -8.21 -17.54 12.02
C ASN A 26 -7.20 -17.61 10.85
N LYS A 27 -7.66 -17.26 9.65
CA LYS A 27 -6.81 -17.24 8.45
C LYS A 27 -5.91 -16.01 8.37
N LEU A 28 -6.33 -14.89 8.95
CA LEU A 28 -5.56 -13.65 8.86
C LEU A 28 -4.14 -13.82 9.42
N ASN A 29 -3.99 -14.45 10.57
CA ASN A 29 -2.69 -14.64 11.21
C ASN A 29 -1.74 -15.52 10.37
N GLU A 30 -2.29 -16.48 9.63
CA GLU A 30 -1.52 -17.35 8.73
C GLU A 30 -1.09 -16.62 7.45
N GLU A 31 -1.88 -15.67 6.98
CA GLU A 31 -1.64 -14.95 5.72
C GLU A 31 -0.89 -13.62 5.90
N LEU A 32 -0.87 -13.06 7.12
CA LEU A 32 -0.12 -11.84 7.41
C LEU A 32 1.35 -12.02 7.05
N TYR A 33 1.90 -11.02 6.33
CA TYR A 33 3.28 -11.01 5.86
C TYR A 33 3.67 -12.17 4.93
N LYS A 34 2.73 -12.91 4.36
CA LYS A 34 3.02 -13.98 3.41
C LYS A 34 3.37 -13.39 2.04
N TYR A 35 4.64 -13.06 1.90
CA TYR A 35 5.21 -12.45 0.70
C TYR A 35 6.31 -13.32 0.11
N ARG A 36 6.45 -13.22 -1.21
CA ARG A 36 7.65 -13.67 -1.94
C ARG A 36 8.34 -12.44 -2.50
N VAL A 37 9.60 -12.24 -2.12
CA VAL A 37 10.43 -11.12 -2.54
C VAL A 37 11.45 -11.60 -3.56
N CYS A 38 11.44 -11.03 -4.75
CA CYS A 38 12.33 -11.42 -5.85
C CYS A 38 12.78 -10.20 -6.66
N ILE A 39 13.77 -10.40 -7.52
CA ILE A 39 14.27 -9.38 -8.43
C ILE A 39 13.80 -9.70 -9.84
N LYS A 40 13.08 -8.78 -10.47
CA LYS A 40 12.67 -8.88 -11.86
C LYS A 40 13.67 -8.15 -12.76
N ASP A 41 14.12 -8.85 -13.83
CA ASP A 41 15.00 -8.30 -14.89
C ASP A 41 16.27 -7.62 -14.34
N LYS A 42 16.78 -8.06 -13.18
CA LYS A 42 17.94 -7.47 -12.47
C LYS A 42 17.81 -5.97 -12.18
N LYS A 43 16.61 -5.41 -12.31
CA LYS A 43 16.37 -3.96 -12.22
C LYS A 43 15.35 -3.56 -11.16
N ARG A 44 14.40 -4.43 -10.86
CA ARG A 44 13.23 -4.07 -10.05
C ARG A 44 12.97 -5.10 -8.96
N LEU A 45 12.82 -4.61 -7.74
CA LEU A 45 12.33 -5.39 -6.61
C LEU A 45 10.82 -5.64 -6.79
N LEU A 46 10.42 -6.89 -6.62
CA LEU A 46 9.03 -7.32 -6.61
C LEU A 46 8.71 -8.00 -5.29
N GLU A 47 7.64 -7.56 -4.66
CA GLU A 47 7.15 -8.05 -3.39
C GLU A 47 5.72 -8.59 -3.60
N LYS A 48 5.64 -9.89 -3.85
CA LYS A 48 4.38 -10.54 -4.21
C LYS A 48 3.69 -11.10 -2.97
N PRO A 49 2.52 -10.57 -2.56
CA PRO A 49 1.72 -11.17 -1.50
C PRO A 49 1.14 -12.51 -1.97
N SER A 50 0.76 -13.38 -1.02
CA SER A 50 -0.07 -14.55 -1.32
C SER A 50 -1.40 -14.10 -1.97
N GLU A 51 -2.06 -14.99 -2.70
CA GLU A 51 -3.33 -14.64 -3.35
C GLU A 51 -4.42 -14.29 -2.31
N GLU A 52 -4.41 -14.93 -1.15
CA GLU A 52 -5.36 -14.61 -0.08
C GLU A 52 -5.07 -13.22 0.53
N LEU A 53 -3.80 -12.92 0.85
CA LEU A 53 -3.41 -11.59 1.32
C LEU A 53 -3.75 -10.52 0.29
N LYS A 54 -3.56 -10.80 -0.98
CA LYS A 54 -3.89 -9.91 -2.10
C LYS A 54 -5.39 -9.64 -2.22
N LYS A 55 -6.25 -10.63 -1.93
CA LYS A 55 -7.71 -10.44 -1.85
C LYS A 55 -8.08 -9.46 -0.74
N ILE A 56 -7.51 -9.64 0.45
CA ILE A 56 -7.73 -8.74 1.59
C ILE A 56 -7.27 -7.31 1.26
N GLN A 57 -6.09 -7.18 0.64
CA GLN A 57 -5.58 -5.89 0.19
C GLN A 57 -6.51 -5.21 -0.83
N ARG A 58 -7.10 -5.99 -1.77
CA ARG A 58 -8.11 -5.45 -2.71
C ARG A 58 -9.36 -4.95 -1.99
N ASN A 59 -9.80 -5.62 -0.94
CA ASN A 59 -10.95 -5.17 -0.16
C ASN A 59 -10.64 -3.82 0.54
N ILE A 60 -9.44 -3.66 1.11
CA ILE A 60 -8.99 -2.36 1.62
C ILE A 60 -8.95 -1.30 0.52
N LEU A 61 -8.35 -1.62 -0.63
CA LEU A 61 -8.28 -0.71 -1.78
C LEU A 61 -9.65 -0.24 -2.23
N ASN A 62 -10.62 -1.16 -2.34
CA ASN A 62 -11.98 -0.83 -2.75
C ASN A 62 -12.66 0.16 -1.78
N LYS A 63 -12.38 0.04 -0.48
CA LYS A 63 -12.87 1.01 0.51
C LYS A 63 -12.15 2.36 0.40
N LEU A 64 -10.85 2.34 0.13
CA LEU A 64 -10.06 3.55 -0.06
C LEU A 64 -10.44 4.31 -1.34
N TYR A 65 -10.96 3.64 -2.37
CA TYR A 65 -11.52 4.31 -3.56
C TYR A 65 -12.75 5.19 -3.28
N GLN A 66 -13.37 5.06 -2.11
CA GLN A 66 -14.45 5.95 -1.66
C GLN A 66 -13.94 7.31 -1.16
N LEU A 67 -12.62 7.48 -1.02
CA LEU A 67 -12.03 8.75 -0.64
C LEU A 67 -12.18 9.77 -1.78
N ASP A 68 -12.44 11.01 -1.38
CA ASP A 68 -12.52 12.12 -2.32
C ASP A 68 -11.11 12.62 -2.67
N TYR A 69 -10.62 12.19 -3.83
CA TYR A 69 -9.28 12.54 -4.31
C TYR A 69 -9.27 13.86 -5.05
N PRO A 70 -8.28 14.74 -4.80
CA PRO A 70 -8.13 15.99 -5.53
C PRO A 70 -8.09 15.76 -7.05
N GLU A 71 -8.58 16.72 -7.82
CA GLU A 71 -8.68 16.61 -9.28
C GLU A 71 -7.33 16.39 -9.97
N TYR A 72 -6.25 16.93 -9.39
CA TYR A 72 -4.88 16.81 -9.90
C TYR A 72 -4.23 15.45 -9.64
N VAL A 73 -4.87 14.52 -8.93
CA VAL A 73 -4.36 13.16 -8.69
C VAL A 73 -4.91 12.24 -9.77
N PHE A 74 -4.07 11.75 -10.67
CA PHE A 74 -4.48 10.90 -11.80
C PHE A 74 -4.09 9.43 -11.65
N SER A 75 -3.01 9.14 -10.95
CA SER A 75 -2.50 7.76 -10.83
C SER A 75 -3.31 6.95 -9.80
N GLY A 76 -3.64 5.72 -10.16
CA GLY A 76 -4.32 4.79 -9.26
C GLY A 76 -5.81 5.08 -9.00
N ILE A 77 -6.41 6.09 -9.60
CA ILE A 77 -7.81 6.48 -9.39
C ILE A 77 -8.68 5.95 -10.53
N LYS A 78 -9.74 5.24 -10.18
CA LYS A 78 -10.70 4.70 -11.15
C LYS A 78 -11.32 5.83 -11.98
N GLY A 79 -11.33 5.67 -13.30
CA GLY A 79 -11.88 6.67 -14.23
C GLY A 79 -10.92 7.81 -14.58
N ARG A 80 -9.72 7.88 -13.98
CA ARG A 80 -8.69 8.83 -14.36
C ARG A 80 -7.59 8.14 -15.19
N SER A 81 -6.96 8.88 -16.09
CA SER A 81 -6.00 8.31 -17.05
C SER A 81 -4.79 9.20 -17.28
N ALA A 82 -3.74 8.62 -17.85
CA ALA A 82 -2.56 9.39 -18.29
C ALA A 82 -2.92 10.48 -19.31
N LEU A 83 -3.89 10.19 -20.21
CA LEU A 83 -4.40 11.18 -21.16
C LEU A 83 -5.09 12.34 -20.43
N GLY A 84 -5.95 12.05 -19.45
CA GLY A 84 -6.56 13.09 -18.60
C GLY A 84 -5.53 13.96 -17.91
N ASN A 85 -4.45 13.37 -17.38
CA ASN A 85 -3.34 14.12 -16.81
C ASN A 85 -2.65 15.03 -17.86
N ALA A 86 -2.39 14.52 -19.07
CA ALA A 86 -1.81 15.32 -20.13
C ALA A 86 -2.70 16.51 -20.52
N ILE A 87 -4.01 16.28 -20.67
CA ILE A 87 -4.99 17.34 -20.98
C ILE A 87 -5.04 18.40 -19.88
N TYR A 88 -4.97 17.98 -18.60
CA TYR A 88 -4.96 18.91 -17.46
C TYR A 88 -3.80 19.92 -17.53
N HIS A 89 -2.69 19.53 -18.18
CA HIS A 89 -1.49 20.36 -18.32
C HIS A 89 -1.31 21.03 -19.71
N ILE A 90 -2.25 20.86 -20.64
CA ILE A 90 -2.05 21.27 -22.05
C ILE A 90 -1.77 22.76 -22.23
N ASN A 91 -2.32 23.60 -21.36
CA ASN A 91 -2.17 25.07 -21.41
C ASN A 91 -1.07 25.61 -20.49
N CYS A 92 -0.25 24.73 -19.89
CA CYS A 92 0.83 25.19 -19.01
C CYS A 92 1.97 25.76 -19.83
N LYS A 93 2.38 27.00 -19.55
CA LYS A 93 3.53 27.66 -20.18
C LYS A 93 4.87 27.06 -19.75
N TYR A 94 4.93 26.56 -18.51
CA TYR A 94 6.11 25.91 -17.92
C TYR A 94 5.69 24.63 -17.21
N MET A 95 6.55 23.61 -17.27
CA MET A 95 6.31 22.34 -16.57
C MET A 95 7.57 21.92 -15.81
N LEU A 96 7.41 21.57 -14.55
CA LEU A 96 8.45 20.94 -13.73
C LEU A 96 8.05 19.48 -13.48
N LYS A 97 8.90 18.53 -13.89
CA LYS A 97 8.72 17.10 -13.60
C LYS A 97 9.59 16.70 -12.43
N LEU A 98 8.98 16.20 -11.37
CA LEU A 98 9.65 15.66 -10.20
C LEU A 98 9.29 14.17 -10.05
N ASP A 99 10.26 13.38 -9.58
CA ASP A 99 10.06 11.96 -9.27
C ASP A 99 10.68 11.63 -7.91
N MET A 100 9.95 10.83 -7.11
CA MET A 100 10.43 10.43 -5.80
C MET A 100 11.25 9.14 -5.90
N SER A 101 12.55 9.25 -5.66
CA SER A 101 13.44 8.09 -5.65
C SER A 101 13.03 7.09 -4.57
N LYS A 102 12.93 5.81 -4.97
CA LYS A 102 12.63 4.70 -4.07
C LYS A 102 11.36 4.93 -3.24
N PHE A 103 10.30 5.42 -3.86
CA PHE A 103 9.05 5.78 -3.18
C PHE A 103 8.58 4.69 -2.22
N PHE A 104 8.43 3.44 -2.68
CA PHE A 104 7.90 2.34 -1.87
C PHE A 104 8.80 2.00 -0.67
N PRO A 105 10.10 1.70 -0.83
CA PRO A 105 10.97 1.47 0.33
C PRO A 105 11.08 2.66 1.28
N ASN A 106 10.89 3.87 0.81
CA ASN A 106 10.91 5.08 1.65
C ASN A 106 9.55 5.38 2.31
N THR A 107 8.49 4.67 1.91
CA THR A 107 7.18 4.75 2.57
C THR A 107 7.15 3.79 3.75
N HIS A 108 7.65 4.26 4.90
CA HIS A 108 7.78 3.47 6.13
C HIS A 108 6.41 3.01 6.67
N ARG A 109 6.39 1.81 7.27
CA ARG A 109 5.24 1.26 7.98
C ARG A 109 4.57 2.27 8.93
N ASN A 110 5.36 3.07 9.65
CA ASN A 110 4.82 4.06 10.58
C ASN A 110 4.01 5.17 9.89
N SER A 111 4.37 5.55 8.67
CA SER A 111 3.60 6.52 7.88
C SER A 111 2.22 5.96 7.51
N ILE A 112 2.16 4.69 7.13
CA ILE A 112 0.93 3.96 6.85
C ILE A 112 0.05 3.84 8.10
N TYR A 113 0.66 3.48 9.26
CA TYR A 113 -0.05 3.46 10.52
C TYR A 113 -0.67 4.82 10.88
N LYS A 114 0.11 5.90 10.73
CA LYS A 114 -0.39 7.26 10.97
C LYS A 114 -1.54 7.64 10.03
N PHE A 115 -1.54 7.16 8.80
CA PHE A 115 -2.65 7.36 7.87
C PHE A 115 -3.93 6.71 8.42
N PHE A 116 -3.93 5.42 8.73
CA PHE A 116 -5.10 4.73 9.28
C PHE A 116 -5.54 5.34 10.63
N LYS A 117 -4.59 5.62 11.52
CA LYS A 117 -4.88 6.15 12.85
C LYS A 117 -5.39 7.58 12.85
N ASN A 118 -4.70 8.47 12.13
CA ASN A 118 -4.93 9.90 12.23
C ASN A 118 -5.87 10.45 11.17
N LYS A 119 -5.80 9.93 9.94
CA LYS A 119 -6.66 10.38 8.83
C LYS A 119 -8.00 9.65 8.85
N LEU A 120 -7.99 8.33 8.91
CA LEU A 120 -9.20 7.52 9.00
C LEU A 120 -9.77 7.41 10.43
N LYS A 121 -9.09 7.96 11.45
CA LYS A 121 -9.57 8.00 12.85
C LYS A 121 -9.89 6.63 13.45
N MET A 122 -9.23 5.57 13.00
CA MET A 122 -9.40 4.21 13.52
C MET A 122 -8.85 4.06 14.95
N SER A 123 -9.23 2.98 15.65
CA SER A 123 -8.55 2.59 16.91
C SER A 123 -7.11 2.16 16.63
N SER A 124 -6.27 2.11 17.67
CA SER A 124 -4.85 1.77 17.53
C SER A 124 -4.66 0.35 17.00
N ASP A 125 -5.40 -0.60 17.55
CA ASP A 125 -5.35 -2.02 17.18
C ASP A 125 -5.87 -2.28 15.76
N VAL A 126 -6.98 -1.65 15.37
CA VAL A 126 -7.50 -1.72 13.99
C VAL A 126 -6.52 -1.10 12.99
N SER A 127 -5.91 0.05 13.35
CA SER A 127 -4.89 0.69 12.51
C SER A 127 -3.65 -0.19 12.33
N LEU A 128 -3.23 -0.92 13.38
CA LEU A 128 -2.13 -1.87 13.30
C LEU A 128 -2.45 -3.00 12.33
N ILE A 129 -3.63 -3.63 12.46
CA ILE A 129 -4.06 -4.72 11.56
C ILE A 129 -4.07 -4.25 10.10
N CYS A 130 -4.69 -3.11 9.80
CA CYS A 130 -4.69 -2.57 8.45
C CYS A 130 -3.28 -2.30 7.93
N THR A 131 -2.40 -1.77 8.79
CA THR A 131 -1.01 -1.51 8.44
C THR A 131 -0.27 -2.80 8.11
N ASP A 132 -0.44 -3.85 8.94
CA ASP A 132 0.21 -5.14 8.74
C ASP A 132 -0.26 -5.85 7.47
N ILE A 133 -1.52 -5.68 7.09
CA ILE A 133 -2.05 -6.21 5.82
C ILE A 133 -1.41 -5.54 4.60
N VAL A 134 -1.14 -4.24 4.67
CA VAL A 134 -0.70 -3.46 3.49
C VAL A 134 0.80 -3.17 3.45
N THR A 135 1.57 -3.61 4.44
CA THR A 135 3.03 -3.47 4.48
C THR A 135 3.73 -4.82 4.42
N VAL A 136 4.95 -4.85 3.91
CA VAL A 136 5.85 -5.99 4.00
C VAL A 136 6.86 -5.76 5.13
N ASN A 137 7.26 -6.83 5.80
CA ASN A 137 8.36 -6.80 6.78
C ASN A 137 9.25 -8.02 6.56
N TYR A 138 10.48 -7.82 6.08
CA TYR A 138 11.41 -8.89 5.72
C TYR A 138 11.93 -9.71 6.92
N ASP A 139 11.75 -9.21 8.13
CA ASP A 139 12.13 -9.91 9.37
C ASP A 139 11.07 -10.95 9.81
N LYS A 140 9.96 -11.06 9.08
CA LYS A 140 8.88 -12.01 9.38
C LYS A 140 9.11 -13.36 8.72
N GLU A 141 8.84 -14.44 9.46
CA GLU A 141 9.03 -15.82 9.03
C GLU A 141 8.22 -16.19 7.76
N ASN A 142 7.06 -15.54 7.57
CA ASN A 142 6.20 -15.77 6.42
C ASN A 142 6.69 -15.06 5.13
N VAL A 143 7.82 -14.35 5.18
CA VAL A 143 8.42 -13.72 4.01
C VAL A 143 9.50 -14.59 3.43
N VAL A 144 9.28 -15.06 2.21
CA VAL A 144 10.29 -15.82 1.45
C VAL A 144 11.11 -14.84 0.61
N ILE A 145 12.40 -14.76 0.88
CA ILE A 145 13.34 -13.87 0.20
C ILE A 145 14.20 -14.70 -0.73
N GLU A 146 14.14 -14.42 -2.04
CA GLU A 146 14.95 -15.12 -3.05
C GLU A 146 16.42 -14.67 -3.01
N ASP A 147 17.29 -15.53 -3.55
CA ASP A 147 18.73 -15.27 -3.63
C ASP A 147 19.03 -13.95 -4.37
N GLY A 148 20.07 -13.23 -3.90
CA GLY A 148 20.50 -11.97 -4.48
C GLY A 148 19.68 -10.74 -4.07
N VAL A 149 18.57 -10.90 -3.35
CA VAL A 149 17.73 -9.76 -2.92
C VAL A 149 18.50 -8.83 -1.99
N TYR A 150 19.22 -9.37 -1.00
CA TYR A 150 19.97 -8.55 -0.05
C TYR A 150 21.13 -7.79 -0.72
N GLU A 151 21.84 -8.41 -1.68
CA GLU A 151 22.86 -7.75 -2.50
C GLU A 151 22.24 -6.62 -3.32
N PHE A 152 21.07 -6.86 -3.89
CA PHE A 152 20.34 -5.83 -4.64
C PHE A 152 19.95 -4.65 -3.73
N LEU A 153 19.42 -4.91 -2.53
CA LEU A 153 19.07 -3.87 -1.56
C LEU A 153 20.30 -3.03 -1.19
N LYS A 154 21.44 -3.69 -0.94
CA LYS A 154 22.71 -3.03 -0.65
C LYS A 154 23.19 -2.17 -1.83
N LEU A 155 23.19 -2.71 -3.04
CA LEU A 155 23.56 -1.99 -4.26
C LEU A 155 22.67 -0.76 -4.49
N LYS A 156 21.37 -0.90 -4.27
CA LYS A 156 20.40 0.19 -4.41
C LYS A 156 20.34 1.10 -3.18
N LYS A 157 21.13 0.84 -2.15
CA LYS A 157 21.11 1.60 -0.88
C LYS A 157 19.70 1.69 -0.28
N ILE A 158 18.97 0.57 -0.30
CA ILE A 158 17.67 0.43 0.35
C ILE A 158 17.93 -0.15 1.74
N LYS A 159 17.63 0.61 2.77
CA LYS A 159 17.88 0.21 4.17
C LYS A 159 16.63 -0.24 4.89
N ASN A 160 15.46 0.22 4.45
CA ASN A 160 14.21 -0.08 5.12
C ASN A 160 13.60 -1.37 4.56
N THR A 161 13.42 -2.35 5.43
CA THR A 161 12.83 -3.66 5.15
C THR A 161 11.39 -3.80 5.66
N ASN A 162 10.83 -2.71 6.20
CA ASN A 162 9.46 -2.66 6.71
C ASN A 162 8.72 -1.45 6.13
N HIS A 163 8.07 -1.65 4.98
CA HIS A 163 7.57 -0.55 4.15
C HIS A 163 6.35 -0.96 3.31
N LEU A 164 5.81 0.00 2.56
CA LEU A 164 4.76 -0.25 1.57
C LEU A 164 5.36 -1.05 0.39
N PRO A 165 4.87 -2.27 0.10
CA PRO A 165 5.42 -3.08 -0.98
C PRO A 165 5.06 -2.54 -2.36
N SER A 166 5.95 -2.75 -3.33
CA SER A 166 5.68 -2.38 -4.71
C SER A 166 4.89 -3.49 -5.43
N GLY A 167 3.90 -3.09 -6.25
CA GLY A 167 3.14 -4.05 -7.08
C GLY A 167 2.00 -4.77 -6.37
N THR A 168 1.64 -4.33 -5.17
CA THR A 168 0.44 -4.80 -4.46
C THR A 168 -0.78 -3.95 -4.80
N PRO A 169 -2.01 -4.43 -4.57
CA PRO A 169 -3.21 -3.61 -4.79
C PRO A 169 -3.15 -2.26 -4.09
N THR A 170 -2.75 -2.24 -2.83
CA THR A 170 -2.72 -1.04 -1.98
C THR A 170 -1.55 -0.09 -2.25
N SER A 171 -0.59 -0.47 -3.09
CA SER A 171 0.49 0.43 -3.52
C SER A 171 0.05 1.49 -4.54
N GLN A 172 -1.20 1.45 -4.98
CA GLN A 172 -1.75 2.39 -5.99
C GLN A 172 -2.39 3.64 -5.37
N ILE A 173 -2.48 3.72 -4.04
CA ILE A 173 -3.19 4.80 -3.35
C ILE A 173 -2.25 5.74 -2.61
#